data_5fd9ac7d4160ae1ace94bee12b19dc27
#
_entry.id   5fd9ac7d4160ae1ace94bee12b19dc27
#
_cell.length_a   1.000
_cell.length_b   1.000
_cell.length_c   1.000
_cell.angle_alpha   90.00
_cell.angle_beta   90.00
_cell.angle_gamma   90.00
#
_symmetry.space_group_name_H-M   'P 1'
#
loop_
_entity.id
_entity.type
_entity.pdbx_description
1 polymer ?
#
loop_
_entity_poly.entity_id
_entity_poly.type
_entity_poly.pdbx_seq_one_letter_code
_entity_poly.pdbx_strand_id
1 'polypeptide(L)'
;MTIQELLFHMKVPLQGTGDFMVLKGALSILIPSSLLTAIFGILLFKVNERKKRKASLSIMMTASLSFLLVLSCFAWNWLELTDFILLRHEKSTYIEENYVFPEEERYVFPEKKRNLVMIFLESMEVTLASEENGGAKKVSCIPELETLSQYGESFEGDGPLTGATVMQGASFTAGSMFSNTSGLPLIIPTGENNMSLKDNFFPGIRSLGDILKEQGYQNHLLLGSDATFGGRRLYFTSHGNYDIKDYLYAQKNLFPSLGLEEDYKVNWGFEDRYLFQIAKNEILTYQKNNETFNLTMLTVDTHFPNGYTCEDCPDEFEDSYSNAYRCSSIKTMEFIKWFFQSGEVNEKIRDNTTFVLLGDHLTMDSDYYTDLDDNYSRRAYVCYLNSAVEVKEKHRRREYTAFDTLPTVLASLGVMVKDDVLGLGTNLFSNRDTLLERDGKELIDDEFLKDSKMMLSLYQGKSYKDSLSHYSLPKREQPSLS
;
A
#
# COMPACT_ATOMS: atom_id res chain seq x y z
N MET A 1 -13.00 4.12 2.67
CA MET A 1 -12.36 5.03 1.67
C MET A 1 -12.35 6.43 2.25
N THR A 2 -11.18 7.01 2.43
CA THR A 2 -11.02 8.38 2.93
C THR A 2 -11.20 9.40 1.79
N ILE A 3 -11.43 10.67 2.15
CA ILE A 3 -11.48 11.76 1.15
C ILE A 3 -10.15 11.90 0.38
N GLN A 4 -9.02 11.61 1.04
CA GLN A 4 -7.69 11.62 0.42
C GLN A 4 -7.57 10.55 -0.67
N GLU A 5 -8.01 9.33 -0.39
CA GLU A 5 -8.06 8.24 -1.38
C GLU A 5 -8.96 8.59 -2.58
N LEU A 6 -10.15 9.14 -2.32
CA LEU A 6 -11.05 9.58 -3.38
C LEU A 6 -10.39 10.65 -4.27
N LEU A 7 -9.78 11.68 -3.67
CA LEU A 7 -9.09 12.73 -4.40
C LEU A 7 -7.87 12.20 -5.18
N PHE A 8 -7.15 11.23 -4.62
CA PHE A 8 -6.06 10.57 -5.31
C PHE A 8 -6.57 9.85 -6.57
N HIS A 9 -7.57 8.99 -6.45
CA HIS A 9 -8.14 8.25 -7.59
C HIS A 9 -8.77 9.16 -8.66
N MET A 10 -9.22 10.35 -8.30
CA MET A 10 -9.65 11.36 -9.29
C MET A 10 -8.49 12.01 -10.06
N LYS A 11 -7.25 11.89 -9.58
CA LYS A 11 -6.05 12.53 -10.14
C LYS A 11 -5.08 11.57 -10.82
N VAL A 12 -5.31 10.26 -10.73
CA VAL A 12 -4.47 9.23 -11.35
C VAL A 12 -5.25 8.43 -12.40
N PRO A 13 -4.56 7.73 -13.32
CA PRO A 13 -5.25 6.88 -14.28
C PRO A 13 -6.05 5.78 -13.59
N LEU A 14 -7.29 5.60 -14.01
CA LEU A 14 -8.15 4.47 -13.61
C LEU A 14 -8.02 3.28 -14.57
N GLN A 15 -7.16 3.37 -15.58
CA GLN A 15 -6.86 2.27 -16.48
C GLN A 15 -6.32 1.08 -15.69
N GLY A 16 -6.81 -0.12 -16.00
CA GLY A 16 -6.48 -1.34 -15.24
C GLY A 16 -7.44 -1.64 -14.08
N THR A 17 -8.48 -0.80 -13.86
CA THR A 17 -9.55 -1.13 -12.90
C THR A 17 -10.24 -2.43 -13.33
N GLY A 18 -10.51 -3.32 -12.38
CA GLY A 18 -11.22 -4.58 -12.63
C GLY A 18 -12.61 -4.34 -13.24
N ASP A 19 -12.93 -5.10 -14.30
CA ASP A 19 -14.19 -4.91 -15.07
C ASP A 19 -15.43 -5.05 -14.19
N PHE A 20 -15.37 -5.94 -13.19
CA PHE A 20 -16.45 -6.12 -12.20
C PHE A 20 -16.70 -4.85 -11.39
N MET A 21 -15.65 -4.16 -10.95
CA MET A 21 -15.78 -2.91 -10.19
C MET A 21 -16.40 -1.79 -11.02
N VAL A 22 -16.00 -1.68 -12.28
CA VAL A 22 -16.59 -0.73 -13.24
C VAL A 22 -18.08 -1.03 -13.45
N LEU A 23 -18.42 -2.30 -13.67
CA LEU A 23 -19.81 -2.74 -13.85
C LEU A 23 -20.65 -2.50 -12.59
N LYS A 24 -20.16 -2.88 -11.40
CA LYS A 24 -20.83 -2.65 -10.13
C LYS A 24 -21.08 -1.16 -9.89
N GLY A 25 -20.08 -0.32 -10.12
CA GLY A 25 -20.22 1.14 -10.01
C GLY A 25 -21.23 1.72 -11.00
N ALA A 26 -21.22 1.28 -12.24
CA ALA A 26 -22.19 1.69 -13.23
C ALA A 26 -23.63 1.26 -12.86
N LEU A 27 -23.83 0.01 -12.46
CA LEU A 27 -25.14 -0.54 -12.09
C LEU A 27 -25.70 0.13 -10.83
N SER A 28 -24.88 0.43 -9.84
CA SER A 28 -25.29 1.12 -8.60
C SER A 28 -25.82 2.54 -8.83
N ILE A 29 -25.44 3.17 -9.94
CA ILE A 29 -25.94 4.48 -10.36
C ILE A 29 -27.13 4.34 -11.33
N LEU A 30 -26.99 3.51 -12.34
CA LEU A 30 -27.96 3.40 -13.43
C LEU A 30 -29.30 2.78 -12.98
N ILE A 31 -29.25 1.75 -12.13
CA ILE A 31 -30.48 1.05 -11.70
C ILE A 31 -31.38 1.99 -10.85
N PRO A 32 -30.90 2.62 -9.75
CA PRO A 32 -31.72 3.54 -8.97
C PRO A 32 -32.21 4.74 -9.78
N SER A 33 -31.35 5.30 -10.65
CA SER A 33 -31.71 6.44 -11.51
C SER A 33 -32.80 6.08 -12.51
N SER A 34 -32.71 4.90 -13.12
CA SER A 34 -33.71 4.39 -14.07
C SER A 34 -35.04 4.11 -13.39
N LEU A 35 -35.02 3.50 -12.20
CA LEU A 35 -36.21 3.23 -11.40
C LEU A 35 -36.91 4.54 -10.97
N LEU A 36 -36.17 5.52 -10.47
CA LEU A 36 -36.70 6.85 -10.12
C LEU A 36 -37.31 7.54 -11.35
N THR A 37 -36.63 7.50 -12.48
CA THR A 37 -37.13 8.08 -13.74
C THR A 37 -38.41 7.41 -14.21
N ALA A 38 -38.48 6.07 -14.14
CA ALA A 38 -39.67 5.31 -14.49
C ALA A 38 -40.86 5.63 -13.56
N ILE A 39 -40.63 5.66 -12.24
CA ILE A 39 -41.65 6.03 -11.24
C ILE A 39 -42.17 7.43 -11.53
N PHE A 40 -41.31 8.40 -11.75
CA PHE A 40 -41.68 9.76 -12.08
C PHE A 40 -42.44 9.85 -13.41
N GLY A 41 -42.01 9.11 -14.43
CA GLY A 41 -42.71 9.02 -15.70
C GLY A 41 -44.14 8.50 -15.56
N ILE A 42 -44.33 7.40 -14.82
CA ILE A 42 -45.63 6.80 -14.55
C ILE A 42 -46.54 7.77 -13.76
N LEU A 43 -46.04 8.43 -12.74
CA LEU A 43 -46.80 9.40 -11.95
C LEU A 43 -47.23 10.58 -12.82
N LEU A 44 -46.37 11.11 -13.67
CA LEU A 44 -46.71 12.21 -14.63
C LEU A 44 -47.71 11.78 -15.68
N PHE A 45 -47.62 10.53 -16.19
CA PHE A 45 -48.55 10.03 -17.18
C PHE A 45 -49.97 9.88 -16.66
N LYS A 46 -50.12 9.52 -15.37
CA LYS A 46 -51.45 9.42 -14.71
C LYS A 46 -52.15 10.77 -14.46
N VAL A 47 -51.45 11.89 -14.60
CA VAL A 47 -52.01 13.23 -14.35
C VAL A 47 -52.51 13.85 -15.65
N ASN A 48 -53.81 13.82 -15.86
CA ASN A 48 -54.45 14.18 -17.13
C ASN A 48 -54.70 15.71 -17.31
N GLU A 49 -54.72 16.49 -16.21
CA GLU A 49 -54.98 17.92 -16.25
C GLU A 49 -53.67 18.73 -16.24
N ARG A 50 -53.56 19.70 -17.18
CA ARG A 50 -52.35 20.53 -17.37
C ARG A 50 -51.89 21.29 -16.10
N LYS A 51 -52.85 21.77 -15.28
CA LYS A 51 -52.54 22.43 -14.00
C LYS A 51 -52.01 21.47 -12.97
N LYS A 52 -52.62 20.29 -12.82
CA LYS A 52 -52.20 19.25 -11.89
C LYS A 52 -50.84 18.67 -12.31
N ARG A 53 -50.56 18.58 -13.62
CA ARG A 53 -49.29 18.15 -14.15
C ARG A 53 -48.14 19.10 -13.79
N LYS A 54 -48.37 20.43 -13.83
CA LYS A 54 -47.40 21.42 -13.39
C LYS A 54 -47.14 21.34 -11.88
N ALA A 55 -48.19 21.20 -11.07
CA ALA A 55 -48.03 21.02 -9.64
C ALA A 55 -47.29 19.72 -9.27
N SER A 56 -47.61 18.62 -9.91
CA SER A 56 -46.93 17.34 -9.72
C SER A 56 -45.44 17.42 -10.12
N LEU A 57 -45.11 18.07 -11.23
CA LEU A 57 -43.71 18.34 -11.61
C LEU A 57 -42.98 19.16 -10.54
N SER A 58 -43.58 20.22 -10.04
CA SER A 58 -43.00 21.05 -8.97
C SER A 58 -42.74 20.25 -7.72
N ILE A 59 -43.71 19.44 -7.27
CA ILE A 59 -43.55 18.57 -6.08
C ILE A 59 -42.43 17.56 -6.31
N MET A 60 -42.37 16.92 -7.47
CA MET A 60 -41.33 15.95 -7.82
C MET A 60 -39.94 16.59 -7.85
N MET A 61 -39.82 17.78 -8.46
CA MET A 61 -38.55 18.53 -8.47
C MET A 61 -38.12 18.90 -7.04
N THR A 62 -39.03 19.36 -6.22
CA THR A 62 -38.74 19.69 -4.80
C THR A 62 -38.31 18.45 -4.05
N ALA A 63 -39.04 17.34 -4.19
CA ALA A 63 -38.69 16.07 -3.54
C ALA A 63 -37.32 15.53 -3.97
N SER A 64 -37.02 15.58 -5.29
CA SER A 64 -35.71 15.18 -5.81
C SER A 64 -34.58 16.07 -5.31
N LEU A 65 -34.82 17.39 -5.25
CA LEU A 65 -33.83 18.33 -4.73
C LEU A 65 -33.58 18.12 -3.25
N SER A 66 -34.68 17.90 -2.45
CA SER A 66 -34.58 17.59 -1.01
C SER A 66 -33.81 16.27 -0.78
N PHE A 67 -34.07 15.24 -1.58
CA PHE A 67 -33.36 13.95 -1.50
C PHE A 67 -31.88 14.11 -1.83
N LEU A 68 -31.56 14.86 -2.87
CA LEU A 68 -30.18 15.17 -3.24
C LEU A 68 -29.44 15.93 -2.14
N LEU A 69 -30.11 16.84 -1.47
CA LEU A 69 -29.58 17.61 -0.36
C LEU A 69 -29.31 16.73 0.86
N VAL A 70 -30.22 15.80 1.18
CA VAL A 70 -30.03 14.82 2.25
C VAL A 70 -28.86 13.90 1.95
N LEU A 71 -28.76 13.38 0.71
CA LEU A 71 -27.62 12.56 0.30
C LEU A 71 -26.29 13.33 0.35
N SER A 72 -26.32 14.61 -0.06
CA SER A 72 -25.12 15.46 0.01
C SER A 72 -24.68 15.70 1.46
N CYS A 73 -25.63 15.94 2.37
CA CYS A 73 -25.32 16.08 3.80
C CYS A 73 -24.80 14.78 4.39
N PHE A 74 -25.38 13.64 4.00
CA PHE A 74 -24.89 12.34 4.43
C PHE A 74 -23.46 12.09 3.95
N ALA A 75 -23.20 12.29 2.64
CA ALA A 75 -21.86 12.14 2.07
C ALA A 75 -20.86 13.11 2.70
N TRP A 76 -21.29 14.35 2.99
CA TRP A 76 -20.47 15.34 3.66
C TRP A 76 -20.00 14.88 5.04
N ASN A 77 -20.91 14.35 5.86
CA ASN A 77 -20.56 13.83 7.19
C ASN A 77 -19.78 12.52 7.11
N TRP A 78 -20.15 11.62 6.19
CA TRP A 78 -19.47 10.33 6.02
C TRP A 78 -18.03 10.44 5.55
N LEU A 79 -17.74 11.46 4.72
CA LEU A 79 -16.38 11.76 4.22
C LEU A 79 -15.64 12.76 5.14
N GLU A 80 -16.20 13.17 6.28
CA GLU A 80 -15.59 14.12 7.21
C GLU A 80 -15.09 15.41 6.52
N LEU A 81 -15.88 15.89 5.53
CA LEU A 81 -15.46 16.99 4.66
C LEU A 81 -15.23 18.30 5.40
N THR A 82 -15.91 18.53 6.52
CA THR A 82 -15.72 19.73 7.35
C THR A 82 -14.30 19.75 7.91
N ASP A 83 -13.88 18.66 8.55
CA ASP A 83 -12.58 18.57 9.22
C ASP A 83 -11.46 18.56 8.16
N PHE A 84 -11.67 17.82 7.06
CA PHE A 84 -10.76 17.86 5.92
C PHE A 84 -10.56 19.29 5.37
N ILE A 85 -11.62 20.06 5.14
CA ILE A 85 -11.52 21.42 4.62
C ILE A 85 -10.85 22.36 5.62
N LEU A 86 -11.21 22.26 6.91
CA LEU A 86 -10.61 23.09 7.95
C LEU A 86 -9.12 22.81 8.09
N LEU A 87 -8.71 21.57 8.24
CA LEU A 87 -7.30 21.15 8.35
C LEU A 87 -6.52 21.52 7.09
N ARG A 88 -7.12 21.37 5.90
CA ARG A 88 -6.47 21.68 4.62
C ARG A 88 -6.17 23.19 4.42
N HIS A 89 -6.84 24.06 5.16
CA HIS A 89 -6.52 25.50 5.19
C HIS A 89 -5.43 25.85 6.21
N GLU A 90 -5.10 24.96 7.11
CA GLU A 90 -3.98 25.09 8.02
C GLU A 90 -2.67 24.72 7.35
N LYS A 91 -1.56 25.25 7.86
CA LYS A 91 -0.22 24.94 7.39
C LYS A 91 0.48 24.07 8.43
N SER A 92 1.15 23.02 7.97
CA SER A 92 2.00 22.18 8.80
C SER A 92 3.45 22.33 8.39
N THR A 93 4.33 22.31 9.38
CA THR A 93 5.79 22.15 9.22
C THR A 93 6.25 20.79 9.69
N TYR A 94 5.32 19.89 10.04
CA TYR A 94 5.64 18.61 10.65
C TYR A 94 6.52 17.74 9.74
N ILE A 95 6.22 17.70 8.43
CA ILE A 95 7.04 16.97 7.46
C ILE A 95 8.42 17.63 7.34
N GLU A 96 8.49 18.95 7.23
CA GLU A 96 9.73 19.72 7.14
C GLU A 96 10.65 19.49 8.35
N GLU A 97 10.09 19.38 9.55
CA GLU A 97 10.83 19.21 10.79
C GLU A 97 11.33 17.77 11.02
N ASN A 98 10.65 16.79 10.43
CA ASN A 98 10.92 15.37 10.69
C ASN A 98 11.54 14.62 9.50
N TYR A 99 11.38 15.10 8.28
CA TYR A 99 11.87 14.43 7.08
C TYR A 99 13.38 14.54 6.93
N VAL A 100 14.04 13.41 6.79
CA VAL A 100 15.46 13.31 6.47
C VAL A 100 15.63 12.90 5.02
N PHE A 101 16.03 13.82 4.16
CA PHE A 101 16.20 13.56 2.74
C PHE A 101 17.25 12.46 2.51
N PRO A 102 17.00 11.45 1.65
CA PRO A 102 17.91 10.35 1.39
C PRO A 102 19.12 10.75 0.53
N GLU A 103 20.00 11.65 1.03
CA GLU A 103 21.27 11.99 0.38
C GLU A 103 22.29 10.86 0.55
N GLU A 104 23.29 10.78 -0.36
CA GLU A 104 24.29 9.72 -0.35
C GLU A 104 25.10 9.64 0.95
N GLU A 105 25.32 10.78 1.63
CA GLU A 105 26.04 10.86 2.89
C GLU A 105 25.25 10.30 4.08
N ARG A 106 23.98 9.95 3.86
CA ARG A 106 23.10 9.41 4.90
C ARG A 106 23.18 7.90 5.05
N TYR A 107 23.82 7.20 4.11
CA TYR A 107 23.91 5.72 4.16
C TYR A 107 25.22 5.22 3.55
N VAL A 108 25.70 4.10 4.08
CA VAL A 108 26.91 3.42 3.60
C VAL A 108 26.62 1.95 3.33
N PHE A 109 26.73 1.53 2.07
CA PHE A 109 26.54 0.14 1.69
C PHE A 109 27.75 -0.73 2.07
N PRO A 110 27.51 -2.01 2.42
CA PRO A 110 28.60 -2.97 2.60
C PRO A 110 29.27 -3.29 1.26
N GLU A 111 30.51 -3.72 1.28
CA GLU A 111 31.25 -4.15 0.09
C GLU A 111 30.52 -5.30 -0.64
N LYS A 112 30.04 -6.29 0.12
CA LYS A 112 29.19 -7.37 -0.40
C LYS A 112 27.72 -7.01 -0.24
N LYS A 113 27.10 -6.60 -1.33
CA LYS A 113 25.67 -6.23 -1.37
C LYS A 113 24.78 -7.46 -1.30
N ARG A 114 23.66 -7.37 -0.56
CA ARG A 114 22.64 -8.41 -0.48
C ARG A 114 21.53 -8.13 -1.48
N ASN A 115 20.93 -9.19 -2.04
CA ASN A 115 19.70 -9.05 -2.83
C ASN A 115 18.50 -8.75 -1.93
N LEU A 116 17.47 -8.15 -2.52
CA LEU A 116 16.19 -7.87 -1.89
C LEU A 116 15.06 -8.58 -2.65
N VAL A 117 14.19 -9.27 -1.91
CA VAL A 117 12.86 -9.67 -2.37
C VAL A 117 11.84 -9.00 -1.44
N MET A 118 11.08 -8.06 -1.97
CA MET A 118 10.07 -7.29 -1.24
C MET A 118 8.69 -7.67 -1.76
N ILE A 119 7.84 -8.26 -0.93
CA ILE A 119 6.52 -8.75 -1.31
C ILE A 119 5.45 -7.93 -0.58
N PHE A 120 4.71 -7.14 -1.34
CA PHE A 120 3.47 -6.53 -0.88
C PHE A 120 2.36 -7.58 -0.99
N LEU A 121 1.83 -7.97 0.15
CA LEU A 121 0.71 -8.91 0.27
C LEU A 121 -0.58 -8.09 0.32
N GLU A 122 -1.39 -8.20 -0.70
CA GLU A 122 -2.64 -7.44 -0.85
C GLU A 122 -3.56 -7.62 0.36
N SER A 123 -3.98 -6.51 0.99
CA SER A 123 -4.90 -6.45 2.13
C SER A 123 -4.51 -7.37 3.32
N MET A 124 -3.24 -7.72 3.47
CA MET A 124 -2.77 -8.65 4.50
C MET A 124 -2.55 -7.95 5.83
N GLU A 125 -3.27 -8.37 6.84
CA GLU A 125 -3.25 -7.75 8.16
C GLU A 125 -3.16 -8.75 9.30
N VAL A 126 -2.65 -8.30 10.44
CA VAL A 126 -2.49 -9.12 11.65
C VAL A 126 -3.84 -9.58 12.20
N THR A 127 -4.93 -8.84 11.97
CA THR A 127 -6.31 -9.21 12.34
C THR A 127 -6.70 -10.62 11.89
N LEU A 128 -6.11 -11.11 10.79
CA LEU A 128 -6.35 -12.44 10.22
C LEU A 128 -5.68 -13.58 10.98
N ALA A 129 -4.71 -13.26 11.84
CA ALA A 129 -4.05 -14.23 12.72
C ALA A 129 -4.98 -14.71 13.84
N SER A 130 -4.56 -15.76 14.54
CA SER A 130 -5.27 -16.25 15.72
C SER A 130 -5.23 -15.22 16.87
N GLU A 131 -6.26 -15.26 17.74
CA GLU A 131 -6.31 -14.44 18.96
C GLU A 131 -5.05 -14.66 19.83
N GLU A 132 -4.54 -15.90 19.90
CA GLU A 132 -3.33 -16.24 20.63
C GLU A 132 -2.09 -15.51 20.10
N ASN A 133 -2.03 -15.29 18.78
CA ASN A 133 -0.92 -14.63 18.11
C ASN A 133 -1.19 -13.13 17.82
N GLY A 134 -2.17 -12.51 18.49
CA GLY A 134 -2.43 -11.08 18.39
C GLY A 134 -3.42 -10.66 17.31
N GLY A 135 -3.98 -11.63 16.58
CA GLY A 135 -5.07 -11.41 15.64
C GLY A 135 -6.45 -11.35 16.32
N ALA A 136 -7.50 -11.43 15.50
CA ALA A 136 -8.88 -11.42 15.97
C ALA A 136 -9.67 -12.66 15.52
N LYS A 137 -9.01 -13.67 14.97
CA LYS A 137 -9.66 -14.88 14.50
C LYS A 137 -9.49 -16.02 15.52
N LYS A 138 -10.56 -16.76 15.82
CA LYS A 138 -10.47 -17.99 16.62
C LYS A 138 -9.63 -19.07 15.95
N VAL A 139 -9.74 -19.15 14.63
CA VAL A 139 -8.92 -20.00 13.77
C VAL A 139 -8.22 -19.07 12.79
N SER A 140 -6.90 -19.10 12.77
CA SER A 140 -6.10 -18.24 11.91
C SER A 140 -6.39 -18.48 10.43
N CYS A 141 -6.58 -17.40 9.66
CA CYS A 141 -6.60 -17.44 8.21
C CYS A 141 -5.18 -17.46 7.61
N ILE A 142 -4.15 -17.16 8.42
CA ILE A 142 -2.76 -16.95 7.95
C ILE A 142 -1.70 -17.72 8.78
N PRO A 143 -1.91 -19.00 9.15
CA PRO A 143 -1.01 -19.70 10.07
C PRO A 143 0.40 -19.88 9.52
N GLU A 144 0.61 -19.90 8.21
CA GLU A 144 1.94 -19.94 7.62
C GLU A 144 2.69 -18.62 7.79
N LEU A 145 1.99 -17.48 7.67
CA LEU A 145 2.59 -16.17 7.92
C LEU A 145 2.90 -15.97 9.40
N GLU A 146 2.05 -16.45 10.32
CA GLU A 146 2.38 -16.51 11.75
C GLU A 146 3.66 -17.32 12.00
N THR A 147 3.80 -18.45 11.32
CA THR A 147 5.01 -19.28 11.39
C THR A 147 6.24 -18.53 10.85
N LEU A 148 6.11 -17.83 9.72
CA LEU A 148 7.21 -17.04 9.15
C LEU A 148 7.66 -15.94 10.10
N SER A 149 6.75 -15.29 10.82
CA SER A 149 7.08 -14.28 11.82
C SER A 149 7.91 -14.83 12.98
N GLN A 150 7.73 -16.10 13.36
CA GLN A 150 8.55 -16.76 14.39
C GLN A 150 10.00 -17.01 13.95
N TYR A 151 10.25 -17.15 12.63
CA TYR A 151 11.59 -17.33 12.06
C TYR A 151 12.23 -16.03 11.58
N GLY A 152 11.43 -14.99 11.44
CA GLY A 152 11.84 -13.68 10.99
C GLY A 152 11.85 -12.64 12.10
N GLU A 153 11.75 -11.39 11.71
CA GLU A 153 11.63 -10.24 12.60
C GLU A 153 10.39 -9.42 12.22
N SER A 154 9.45 -9.28 13.15
CA SER A 154 8.21 -8.51 13.00
C SER A 154 8.08 -7.41 14.06
N PHE A 155 9.13 -7.24 14.87
CA PHE A 155 9.30 -6.19 15.88
C PHE A 155 8.25 -6.21 17.02
N GLU A 156 7.69 -7.38 17.29
CA GLU A 156 6.72 -7.61 18.38
C GLU A 156 7.36 -7.69 19.78
N GLY A 157 8.68 -7.83 19.88
CA GLY A 157 9.38 -8.06 21.14
C GLY A 157 8.96 -9.38 21.78
N ASP A 158 8.62 -9.36 23.07
CA ASP A 158 8.14 -10.55 23.82
C ASP A 158 6.60 -10.76 23.66
N GLY A 159 5.95 -9.93 22.87
CA GLY A 159 4.49 -9.95 22.70
C GLY A 159 4.02 -10.77 21.49
N PRO A 160 2.71 -10.83 21.26
CA PRO A 160 2.15 -11.34 20.02
C PRO A 160 2.42 -10.39 18.86
N LEU A 161 2.17 -10.84 17.63
CA LEU A 161 2.33 -10.05 16.41
C LEU A 161 1.72 -8.65 16.54
N THR A 162 2.45 -7.65 16.09
CA THR A 162 2.00 -6.26 16.16
C THR A 162 1.68 -5.66 14.80
N GLY A 163 2.54 -5.75 13.82
CA GLY A 163 2.37 -5.17 12.49
C GLY A 163 2.49 -3.65 12.42
N ALA A 164 2.41 -3.11 11.21
CA ALA A 164 2.50 -1.68 10.96
C ALA A 164 1.14 -0.97 11.13
N THR A 165 1.13 0.15 11.84
CA THR A 165 -0.03 1.05 11.90
C THR A 165 -0.21 1.74 10.56
N VAL A 166 -1.41 1.64 10.00
CA VAL A 166 -1.74 2.28 8.72
C VAL A 166 -2.09 3.74 8.94
N MET A 167 -1.39 4.61 8.21
CA MET A 167 -1.48 6.07 8.31
C MET A 167 -2.14 6.69 7.08
N GLN A 168 -2.57 7.95 7.20
CA GLN A 168 -3.03 8.74 6.05
C GLN A 168 -1.99 8.75 4.93
N GLY A 169 -2.45 8.57 3.69
CA GLY A 169 -1.59 8.47 2.52
C GLY A 169 -0.88 7.12 2.31
N ALA A 170 -1.11 6.13 3.21
CA ALA A 170 -0.59 4.76 3.09
C ALA A 170 -1.69 3.68 3.19
N SER A 171 -2.97 4.07 3.14
CA SER A 171 -4.13 3.20 3.40
C SER A 171 -4.69 2.48 2.16
N PHE A 172 -4.01 2.55 1.04
CA PHE A 172 -4.36 1.90 -0.23
C PHE A 172 -3.09 1.50 -0.98
N THR A 173 -3.17 0.53 -1.89
CA THR A 173 -2.03 -0.12 -2.52
C THR A 173 -0.96 0.85 -3.05
N ALA A 174 -1.34 1.83 -3.88
CA ALA A 174 -0.36 2.78 -4.44
C ALA A 174 0.24 3.68 -3.35
N GLY A 175 -0.55 4.08 -2.36
CA GLY A 175 -0.09 4.87 -1.20
C GLY A 175 0.88 4.07 -0.33
N SER A 176 0.57 2.81 -0.07
CA SER A 176 1.43 1.92 0.70
C SER A 176 2.76 1.65 -0.01
N MET A 177 2.73 1.26 -1.30
CA MET A 177 3.95 1.03 -2.07
C MET A 177 4.84 2.28 -2.11
N PHE A 178 4.23 3.46 -2.29
CA PHE A 178 4.94 4.74 -2.23
C PHE A 178 5.54 4.99 -0.84
N SER A 179 4.75 4.84 0.22
CA SER A 179 5.18 5.15 1.59
C SER A 179 6.29 4.23 2.09
N ASN A 180 6.16 2.92 1.84
CA ASN A 180 7.17 1.94 2.21
C ASN A 180 8.51 2.13 1.47
N THR A 181 8.48 2.70 0.27
CA THR A 181 9.69 2.88 -0.56
C THR A 181 10.25 4.29 -0.56
N SER A 182 9.48 5.31 -0.14
CA SER A 182 9.93 6.71 -0.07
C SER A 182 10.05 7.28 1.35
N GLY A 183 9.42 6.62 2.33
CA GLY A 183 9.32 7.14 3.69
C GLY A 183 8.45 8.39 3.81
N LEU A 184 7.46 8.57 2.91
CA LEU A 184 6.54 9.72 2.86
C LEU A 184 5.09 9.27 2.67
N PRO A 185 4.09 10.00 3.16
CA PRO A 185 2.69 9.75 2.81
C PRO A 185 2.40 10.15 1.36
N LEU A 186 1.61 9.34 0.65
CA LEU A 186 1.14 9.72 -0.70
C LEU A 186 -0.05 10.69 -0.60
N ILE A 187 0.26 11.96 -0.52
CA ILE A 187 -0.72 13.04 -0.46
C ILE A 187 -0.44 14.03 -1.59
N ILE A 188 -1.38 14.16 -2.52
CA ILE A 188 -1.26 15.13 -3.62
C ILE A 188 -1.66 16.50 -3.10
N PRO A 189 -0.77 17.52 -3.20
CA PRO A 189 -1.04 18.87 -2.73
C PRO A 189 -2.28 19.49 -3.39
N THR A 190 -2.95 20.38 -2.66
CA THR A 190 -4.15 21.09 -3.12
C THR A 190 -3.82 21.99 -4.32
N GLY A 191 -4.69 21.98 -5.32
CA GLY A 191 -4.52 22.85 -6.51
C GLY A 191 -3.56 22.33 -7.58
N GLU A 192 -2.85 21.23 -7.33
CA GLU A 192 -1.96 20.63 -8.30
C GLU A 192 -2.72 19.80 -9.35
N ASN A 193 -2.11 19.71 -10.52
CA ASN A 193 -2.68 19.02 -11.67
C ASN A 193 -2.74 17.50 -11.46
N ASN A 194 -3.53 16.87 -12.31
CA ASN A 194 -3.65 15.43 -12.42
C ASN A 194 -2.29 14.76 -12.69
N MET A 195 -1.92 13.76 -11.87
CA MET A 195 -0.68 12.99 -12.03
C MET A 195 -0.58 12.28 -13.38
N SER A 196 -1.73 11.94 -13.99
CA SER A 196 -1.75 11.34 -15.34
C SER A 196 -1.22 12.25 -16.45
N LEU A 197 -1.07 13.56 -16.18
CA LEU A 197 -0.53 14.54 -17.12
C LEU A 197 0.96 14.85 -16.87
N LYS A 198 1.60 14.18 -15.92
CA LYS A 198 3.02 14.37 -15.60
C LYS A 198 3.87 13.24 -16.17
N ASP A 199 5.07 13.59 -16.61
CA ASP A 199 6.06 12.62 -17.09
C ASP A 199 6.76 11.87 -15.94
N ASN A 200 6.73 12.41 -14.72
CA ASN A 200 7.35 11.83 -13.54
C ASN A 200 6.42 11.92 -12.32
N PHE A 201 6.47 10.89 -11.47
CA PHE A 201 5.69 10.79 -10.24
C PHE A 201 6.49 11.36 -9.06
N PHE A 202 6.07 12.46 -8.44
CA PHE A 202 6.79 13.12 -7.34
C PHE A 202 8.30 13.31 -7.59
N PRO A 203 8.69 14.05 -8.63
CA PRO A 203 10.08 14.08 -9.11
C PRO A 203 11.10 14.67 -8.11
N GLY A 204 10.65 15.25 -7.00
CA GLY A 204 11.53 15.80 -5.96
C GLY A 204 11.91 14.81 -4.85
N ILE A 205 11.34 13.58 -4.84
CA ILE A 205 11.71 12.56 -3.84
C ILE A 205 12.88 11.70 -4.31
N ARG A 206 13.43 10.94 -3.39
CA ARG A 206 14.37 9.85 -3.67
C ARG A 206 13.90 8.59 -2.95
N SER A 207 13.60 7.56 -3.70
CA SER A 207 13.04 6.31 -3.22
C SER A 207 14.09 5.23 -2.96
N LEU A 208 13.67 4.13 -2.33
CA LEU A 208 14.48 2.90 -2.21
C LEU A 208 14.99 2.44 -3.59
N GLY A 209 14.13 2.48 -4.63
CA GLY A 209 14.50 2.12 -5.98
C GLY A 209 15.63 2.98 -6.55
N ASP A 210 15.60 4.29 -6.31
CA ASP A 210 16.67 5.22 -6.73
C ASP A 210 17.99 4.88 -6.03
N ILE A 211 17.94 4.70 -4.70
CA ILE A 211 19.10 4.35 -3.87
C ILE A 211 19.73 3.04 -4.36
N LEU A 212 18.93 2.00 -4.55
CA LEU A 212 19.43 0.69 -4.99
C LEU A 212 19.98 0.73 -6.42
N LYS A 213 19.31 1.45 -7.33
CA LYS A 213 19.77 1.63 -8.72
C LYS A 213 21.14 2.27 -8.80
N GLU A 214 21.36 3.35 -8.06
CA GLU A 214 22.65 4.03 -7.98
C GLU A 214 23.76 3.14 -7.41
N GLN A 215 23.39 2.20 -6.58
CA GLN A 215 24.28 1.17 -6.06
C GLN A 215 24.47 -0.04 -7.00
N GLY A 216 23.92 0.01 -8.22
CA GLY A 216 24.12 -1.01 -9.25
C GLY A 216 23.17 -2.20 -9.16
N TYR A 217 22.10 -2.13 -8.35
CA TYR A 217 21.04 -3.14 -8.38
C TYR A 217 20.25 -3.08 -9.68
N GLN A 218 19.77 -4.23 -10.15
CA GLN A 218 18.71 -4.30 -11.13
C GLN A 218 17.37 -4.33 -10.39
N ASN A 219 16.53 -3.31 -10.63
CA ASN A 219 15.23 -3.22 -10.01
C ASN A 219 14.18 -3.88 -10.90
N HIS A 220 13.41 -4.80 -10.35
CA HIS A 220 12.33 -5.52 -11.02
C HIS A 220 11.03 -5.35 -10.23
N LEU A 221 9.93 -5.10 -10.95
CA LEU A 221 8.58 -5.06 -10.39
C LEU A 221 7.73 -6.14 -11.04
N LEU A 222 7.17 -7.03 -10.23
CA LEU A 222 6.30 -8.12 -10.67
C LEU A 222 4.95 -8.03 -9.98
N LEU A 223 3.86 -7.95 -10.74
CA LEU A 223 2.50 -7.88 -10.20
C LEU A 223 1.50 -8.55 -11.14
N GLY A 224 0.45 -9.17 -10.56
CA GLY A 224 -0.61 -9.84 -11.31
C GLY A 224 -1.58 -8.89 -12.02
N SER A 225 -1.63 -7.62 -11.64
CA SER A 225 -2.51 -6.57 -12.18
C SER A 225 -1.79 -5.62 -13.13
N ASP A 226 -2.54 -4.77 -13.85
CA ASP A 226 -1.96 -3.68 -14.66
C ASP A 226 -1.32 -2.61 -13.76
N ALA A 227 -0.02 -2.39 -13.92
CA ALA A 227 0.73 -1.39 -13.16
C ALA A 227 0.30 0.06 -13.43
N THR A 228 -0.46 0.32 -14.49
CA THR A 228 -0.95 1.67 -14.83
C THR A 228 -1.94 2.18 -13.80
N PHE A 229 -2.74 1.28 -13.21
CA PHE A 229 -3.70 1.63 -12.18
C PHE A 229 -3.01 2.29 -10.96
N GLY A 230 -3.57 3.40 -10.50
CA GLY A 230 -3.04 4.16 -9.37
C GLY A 230 -1.69 4.83 -9.62
N GLY A 231 -1.20 4.89 -10.87
CA GLY A 231 0.06 5.53 -11.21
C GLY A 231 1.31 4.73 -10.86
N ARG A 232 1.18 3.46 -10.47
CA ARG A 232 2.31 2.58 -10.06
C ARG A 232 3.37 2.47 -11.15
N ARG A 233 2.96 2.27 -12.42
CA ARG A 233 3.90 2.24 -13.55
C ARG A 233 4.75 3.49 -13.63
N LEU A 234 4.11 4.66 -13.54
CA LEU A 234 4.83 5.94 -13.60
C LEU A 234 5.78 6.09 -12.40
N TYR A 235 5.35 5.72 -11.20
CA TYR A 235 6.17 5.77 -10.00
C TYR A 235 7.44 4.91 -10.14
N PHE A 236 7.28 3.62 -10.42
CA PHE A 236 8.42 2.70 -10.48
C PHE A 236 9.32 2.89 -11.70
N THR A 237 8.82 3.47 -12.79
CA THR A 237 9.69 3.89 -13.91
C THR A 237 10.43 5.17 -13.60
N SER A 238 9.80 6.15 -12.93
CA SER A 238 10.44 7.42 -12.54
C SER A 238 11.49 7.23 -11.44
N HIS A 239 11.24 6.31 -10.50
CA HIS A 239 12.07 6.08 -9.33
C HIS A 239 12.71 4.69 -9.35
N GLY A 240 13.99 4.64 -9.69
CA GLY A 240 14.77 3.41 -9.75
C GLY A 240 14.73 2.67 -11.09
N ASN A 241 13.97 3.15 -12.09
CA ASN A 241 13.89 2.59 -13.43
C ASN A 241 13.67 1.06 -13.42
N TYR A 242 12.58 0.63 -12.77
CA TYR A 242 12.24 -0.78 -12.65
C TYR A 242 11.89 -1.41 -14.00
N ASP A 243 12.36 -2.65 -14.23
CA ASP A 243 11.83 -3.55 -15.26
C ASP A 243 10.48 -4.08 -14.76
N ILE A 244 9.39 -3.70 -15.45
CA ILE A 244 8.02 -3.98 -15.00
C ILE A 244 7.44 -5.15 -15.76
N LYS A 245 7.14 -6.25 -15.03
CA LYS A 245 6.45 -7.44 -15.52
C LYS A 245 5.07 -7.52 -14.85
N ASP A 246 4.12 -6.81 -15.42
CA ASP A 246 2.73 -6.75 -14.99
C ASP A 246 1.80 -7.59 -15.89
N TYR A 247 0.49 -7.48 -15.67
CA TYR A 247 -0.51 -8.17 -16.47
C TYR A 247 -0.32 -7.94 -17.98
N LEU A 248 -0.08 -6.70 -18.42
CA LEU A 248 0.09 -6.36 -19.84
C LEU A 248 1.35 -6.98 -20.44
N TYR A 249 2.42 -7.07 -19.65
CA TYR A 249 3.65 -7.74 -20.06
C TYR A 249 3.44 -9.26 -20.11
N ALA A 250 2.84 -9.83 -19.08
CA ALA A 250 2.62 -11.27 -18.97
C ALA A 250 1.71 -11.80 -20.08
N GLN A 251 0.63 -11.09 -20.40
CA GLN A 251 -0.28 -11.41 -21.49
C GLN A 251 0.47 -11.62 -22.80
N LYS A 252 1.39 -10.74 -23.14
CA LYS A 252 2.15 -10.80 -24.41
C LYS A 252 3.31 -11.77 -24.41
N ASN A 253 3.97 -11.96 -23.26
CA ASN A 253 5.28 -12.59 -23.21
C ASN A 253 5.35 -13.87 -22.39
N LEU A 254 4.45 -14.06 -21.41
CA LEU A 254 4.56 -15.15 -20.43
C LEU A 254 3.39 -16.15 -20.50
N PHE A 255 2.18 -15.72 -20.82
CA PHE A 255 0.98 -16.57 -20.84
C PHE A 255 1.14 -17.82 -21.69
N PRO A 256 1.72 -17.80 -22.91
CA PRO A 256 1.93 -19.02 -23.69
C PRO A 256 2.79 -20.05 -22.98
N SER A 257 3.81 -19.62 -22.23
CA SER A 257 4.69 -20.51 -21.47
C SER A 257 4.05 -21.05 -20.18
N LEU A 258 3.00 -20.40 -19.71
CA LEU A 258 2.18 -20.80 -18.56
C LEU A 258 0.98 -21.68 -18.96
N GLY A 259 0.77 -21.88 -20.28
CA GLY A 259 -0.39 -22.60 -20.80
C GLY A 259 -1.69 -21.80 -20.74
N LEU A 260 -1.59 -20.46 -20.68
CA LEU A 260 -2.73 -19.55 -20.60
C LEU A 260 -3.04 -18.95 -21.98
N GLU A 261 -4.33 -18.71 -22.23
CA GLU A 261 -4.77 -17.99 -23.42
C GLU A 261 -4.37 -16.51 -23.33
N GLU A 262 -4.26 -15.85 -24.49
CA GLU A 262 -3.82 -14.44 -24.55
C GLU A 262 -4.77 -13.49 -23.82
N ASP A 263 -6.07 -13.79 -23.79
CA ASP A 263 -7.11 -12.98 -23.12
C ASP A 263 -7.42 -13.46 -21.69
N TYR A 264 -6.63 -14.39 -21.15
CA TYR A 264 -6.81 -14.89 -19.78
C TYR A 264 -6.78 -13.75 -18.76
N LYS A 265 -7.84 -13.66 -17.98
CA LYS A 265 -7.96 -12.63 -16.94
C LYS A 265 -8.89 -13.11 -15.83
N VAL A 266 -8.44 -12.96 -14.61
CA VAL A 266 -9.21 -13.18 -13.39
C VAL A 266 -9.19 -11.89 -12.56
N ASN A 267 -10.35 -11.38 -12.17
CA ASN A 267 -10.48 -10.15 -11.39
C ASN A 267 -9.60 -9.00 -11.92
N TRP A 268 -8.50 -8.71 -11.23
CA TRP A 268 -7.57 -7.62 -11.56
C TRP A 268 -6.50 -7.98 -12.58
N GLY A 269 -6.33 -9.27 -12.91
CA GLY A 269 -5.29 -9.72 -13.84
C GLY A 269 -5.12 -11.23 -13.86
N PHE A 270 -4.02 -11.77 -13.32
CA PHE A 270 -3.77 -13.19 -13.14
C PHE A 270 -3.45 -13.52 -11.69
N GLU A 271 -3.72 -14.76 -11.28
CA GLU A 271 -3.65 -15.22 -9.89
C GLU A 271 -2.24 -15.27 -9.32
N ASP A 272 -2.14 -15.20 -8.00
CA ASP A 272 -0.89 -15.26 -7.26
C ASP A 272 -0.11 -16.57 -7.49
N ARG A 273 -0.77 -17.68 -7.85
CA ARG A 273 -0.08 -18.93 -8.21
C ARG A 273 0.85 -18.74 -9.41
N TYR A 274 0.43 -18.00 -10.42
CA TYR A 274 1.26 -17.67 -11.58
C TYR A 274 2.28 -16.57 -11.25
N LEU A 275 1.92 -15.62 -10.39
CA LEU A 275 2.84 -14.60 -9.89
C LEU A 275 4.07 -15.25 -9.25
N PHE A 276 3.87 -16.18 -8.32
CA PHE A 276 4.97 -16.90 -7.67
C PHE A 276 5.72 -17.83 -8.62
N GLN A 277 5.06 -18.45 -9.60
CA GLN A 277 5.72 -19.24 -10.63
C GLN A 277 6.65 -18.37 -11.50
N ILE A 278 6.18 -17.20 -11.92
CA ILE A 278 7.01 -16.23 -12.67
C ILE A 278 8.18 -15.77 -11.80
N ALA A 279 7.94 -15.42 -10.53
CA ALA A 279 8.98 -14.99 -9.60
C ALA A 279 10.10 -16.03 -9.44
N LYS A 280 9.76 -17.32 -9.35
CA LYS A 280 10.75 -18.41 -9.32
C LYS A 280 11.64 -18.41 -10.57
N ASN A 281 11.04 -18.31 -11.75
CA ASN A 281 11.77 -18.29 -13.02
C ASN A 281 12.67 -17.04 -13.15
N GLU A 282 12.20 -15.89 -12.67
CA GLU A 282 12.95 -14.65 -12.66
C GLU A 282 14.18 -14.75 -11.75
N ILE A 283 14.01 -15.25 -10.52
CA ILE A 283 15.12 -15.44 -9.58
C ILE A 283 16.18 -16.39 -10.15
N LEU A 284 15.77 -17.49 -10.80
CA LEU A 284 16.72 -18.39 -11.47
C LEU A 284 17.43 -17.70 -12.65
N THR A 285 16.77 -16.78 -13.32
CA THR A 285 17.37 -15.96 -14.39
C THR A 285 18.38 -14.98 -13.82
N TYR A 286 18.06 -14.28 -12.72
CA TYR A 286 19.00 -13.37 -12.03
C TYR A 286 20.22 -14.13 -11.51
N GLN A 287 19.99 -15.32 -10.95
CA GLN A 287 21.07 -16.23 -10.54
C GLN A 287 22.00 -16.57 -11.71
N LYS A 288 21.44 -16.96 -12.85
CA LYS A 288 22.22 -17.31 -14.06
C LYS A 288 23.02 -16.12 -14.57
N ASN A 289 22.46 -14.92 -14.52
CA ASN A 289 23.10 -13.68 -14.96
C ASN A 289 24.06 -13.11 -13.92
N ASN A 290 24.11 -13.68 -12.71
CA ASN A 290 24.89 -13.20 -11.58
C ASN A 290 24.56 -11.74 -11.20
N GLU A 291 23.27 -11.40 -11.25
CA GLU A 291 22.74 -10.06 -10.93
C GLU A 291 22.70 -9.82 -9.42
N THR A 292 22.94 -8.57 -9.01
CA THR A 292 22.49 -8.07 -7.72
C THR A 292 21.13 -7.41 -7.96
N PHE A 293 20.08 -7.97 -7.37
CA PHE A 293 18.71 -7.61 -7.72
C PHE A 293 17.88 -7.12 -6.54
N ASN A 294 16.89 -6.31 -6.86
CA ASN A 294 15.76 -5.98 -6.06
C ASN A 294 14.50 -6.43 -6.81
N LEU A 295 13.84 -7.47 -6.32
CA LEU A 295 12.56 -7.94 -6.83
C LEU A 295 11.45 -7.46 -5.91
N THR A 296 10.69 -6.48 -6.36
CA THR A 296 9.47 -5.99 -5.69
C THR A 296 8.26 -6.67 -6.31
N MET A 297 7.40 -7.26 -5.48
CA MET A 297 6.21 -8.01 -5.90
C MET A 297 4.96 -7.45 -5.24
N LEU A 298 3.81 -7.61 -5.91
CA LEU A 298 2.49 -7.33 -5.36
C LEU A 298 1.54 -8.48 -5.68
N THR A 299 0.97 -9.11 -4.64
CA THR A 299 -0.09 -10.12 -4.78
C THR A 299 -1.44 -9.46 -5.08
N VAL A 300 -2.44 -10.23 -5.50
CA VAL A 300 -3.74 -9.68 -5.91
C VAL A 300 -4.95 -10.51 -5.47
N ASP A 301 -4.77 -11.78 -5.14
CA ASP A 301 -5.88 -12.71 -4.90
C ASP A 301 -6.73 -12.35 -3.66
N THR A 302 -6.16 -11.62 -2.71
CA THR A 302 -6.84 -11.15 -1.49
C THR A 302 -7.48 -9.77 -1.64
N HIS A 303 -7.60 -9.23 -2.87
CA HIS A 303 -8.25 -7.93 -3.10
C HIS A 303 -9.77 -8.02 -2.88
N PHE A 304 -10.31 -7.03 -2.16
CA PHE A 304 -11.75 -6.94 -1.90
C PHE A 304 -12.59 -6.70 -3.20
N PRO A 305 -13.88 -7.03 -3.23
CA PRO A 305 -14.62 -7.83 -2.24
C PRO A 305 -14.35 -9.32 -2.39
N ASN A 306 -14.35 -10.05 -1.27
CA ASN A 306 -14.30 -11.52 -1.17
C ASN A 306 -13.04 -12.22 -1.68
N GLY A 307 -12.02 -11.48 -2.19
CA GLY A 307 -10.84 -12.10 -2.77
C GLY A 307 -11.13 -13.02 -3.97
N TYR A 308 -10.16 -13.82 -4.33
CA TYR A 308 -10.26 -14.87 -5.35
C TYR A 308 -9.59 -16.15 -4.85
N THR A 309 -10.27 -17.28 -4.99
CA THR A 309 -9.71 -18.60 -4.72
C THR A 309 -9.52 -19.36 -6.03
N CYS A 310 -8.29 -19.77 -6.32
CA CYS A 310 -8.00 -20.65 -7.45
C CYS A 310 -8.26 -22.11 -7.09
N GLU A 311 -8.14 -23.03 -8.05
CA GLU A 311 -8.38 -24.46 -7.88
C GLU A 311 -7.46 -25.14 -6.85
N ASP A 312 -6.29 -24.56 -6.56
CA ASP A 312 -5.33 -25.07 -5.57
C ASP A 312 -5.59 -24.56 -4.15
N CYS A 313 -6.56 -23.67 -3.98
CA CYS A 313 -6.87 -23.09 -2.67
C CYS A 313 -7.67 -24.06 -1.81
N PRO A 314 -7.38 -24.17 -0.49
CA PRO A 314 -8.21 -24.95 0.41
C PRO A 314 -9.58 -24.29 0.63
N ASP A 315 -10.58 -25.10 0.96
CA ASP A 315 -11.92 -24.67 1.35
C ASP A 315 -12.12 -25.02 2.84
N GLU A 316 -11.46 -24.22 3.71
CA GLU A 316 -11.41 -24.48 5.16
C GLU A 316 -12.41 -23.59 5.93
N PHE A 317 -12.86 -22.48 5.34
CA PHE A 317 -13.77 -21.51 5.95
C PHE A 317 -15.08 -21.40 5.18
N GLU A 318 -16.16 -21.05 5.88
CA GLU A 318 -17.48 -20.85 5.25
C GLU A 318 -17.50 -19.67 4.28
N ASP A 319 -16.68 -18.63 4.53
CA ASP A 319 -16.57 -17.45 3.67
C ASP A 319 -15.37 -17.55 2.72
N SER A 320 -15.58 -17.10 1.47
CA SER A 320 -14.56 -17.16 0.42
C SER A 320 -13.37 -16.25 0.69
N TYR A 321 -13.56 -15.15 1.42
CA TYR A 321 -12.48 -14.21 1.67
C TYR A 321 -11.45 -14.77 2.65
N SER A 322 -11.90 -15.44 3.72
CA SER A 322 -11.01 -16.21 4.62
C SER A 322 -10.25 -17.30 3.88
N ASN A 323 -10.90 -18.01 2.92
CA ASN A 323 -10.23 -18.99 2.08
C ASN A 323 -9.19 -18.37 1.13
N ALA A 324 -9.45 -17.17 0.61
CA ALA A 324 -8.47 -16.43 -0.20
C ALA A 324 -7.23 -16.03 0.63
N TYR A 325 -7.41 -15.53 1.85
CA TYR A 325 -6.30 -15.25 2.77
C TYR A 325 -5.53 -16.51 3.15
N ARG A 326 -6.25 -17.60 3.41
CA ARG A 326 -5.66 -18.92 3.69
C ARG A 326 -4.78 -19.40 2.54
N CYS A 327 -5.27 -19.26 1.32
CA CYS A 327 -4.55 -19.60 0.10
C CYS A 327 -3.29 -18.74 -0.08
N SER A 328 -3.41 -17.41 0.09
CA SER A 328 -2.29 -16.46 -0.01
C SER A 328 -1.18 -16.78 1.01
N SER A 329 -1.56 -17.13 2.26
CA SER A 329 -0.62 -17.55 3.31
C SER A 329 0.16 -18.81 2.90
N ILE A 330 -0.52 -19.83 2.38
CA ILE A 330 0.09 -21.08 1.90
C ILE A 330 1.07 -20.78 0.76
N LYS A 331 0.62 -20.06 -0.29
CA LYS A 331 1.44 -19.78 -1.48
C LYS A 331 2.68 -18.96 -1.14
N THR A 332 2.56 -18.01 -0.23
CA THR A 332 3.70 -17.24 0.27
C THR A 332 4.71 -18.14 0.97
N MET A 333 4.27 -19.01 1.87
CA MET A 333 5.14 -19.97 2.56
C MET A 333 5.79 -20.94 1.57
N GLU A 334 5.06 -21.45 0.58
CA GLU A 334 5.59 -22.35 -0.45
C GLU A 334 6.68 -21.68 -1.29
N PHE A 335 6.51 -20.40 -1.62
CA PHE A 335 7.53 -19.61 -2.31
C PHE A 335 8.79 -19.44 -1.46
N ILE A 336 8.64 -19.10 -0.18
CA ILE A 336 9.75 -18.98 0.78
C ILE A 336 10.47 -20.31 0.95
N LYS A 337 9.72 -21.42 1.15
CA LYS A 337 10.31 -22.76 1.24
C LYS A 337 11.05 -23.17 -0.04
N TRP A 338 10.47 -22.90 -1.20
CA TRP A 338 11.15 -23.14 -2.46
C TRP A 338 12.48 -22.40 -2.51
N PHE A 339 12.51 -21.12 -2.16
CA PHE A 339 13.73 -20.33 -2.21
C PHE A 339 14.83 -20.87 -1.29
N PHE A 340 14.50 -21.21 -0.06
CA PHE A 340 15.48 -21.63 0.94
C PHE A 340 15.79 -23.12 0.94
N GLN A 341 14.90 -24.00 0.45
CA GLN A 341 14.97 -25.44 0.70
C GLN A 341 14.99 -26.30 -0.58
N SER A 342 14.61 -25.81 -1.77
CA SER A 342 14.51 -26.62 -2.98
C SER A 342 15.87 -27.10 -3.52
N GLY A 343 16.94 -26.37 -3.23
CA GLY A 343 18.24 -26.58 -3.84
C GLY A 343 18.41 -26.00 -5.26
N GLU A 344 17.35 -25.41 -5.85
CA GLU A 344 17.43 -24.74 -7.15
C GLU A 344 18.12 -23.38 -7.04
N VAL A 345 17.90 -22.67 -5.92
CA VAL A 345 18.60 -21.43 -5.60
C VAL A 345 19.94 -21.77 -4.96
N ASN A 346 21.05 -21.34 -5.59
CA ASN A 346 22.37 -21.61 -5.07
C ASN A 346 22.65 -20.89 -3.75
N GLU A 347 23.56 -21.43 -2.95
CA GLU A 347 23.92 -20.93 -1.63
C GLU A 347 24.34 -19.45 -1.64
N LYS A 348 25.07 -19.01 -2.68
CA LYS A 348 25.52 -17.60 -2.81
C LYS A 348 24.34 -16.63 -2.88
N ILE A 349 23.26 -16.97 -3.59
CA ILE A 349 22.05 -16.16 -3.68
C ILE A 349 21.20 -16.34 -2.44
N ARG A 350 20.94 -17.59 -2.05
CA ARG A 350 20.07 -17.94 -0.92
C ARG A 350 20.51 -17.24 0.37
N ASP A 351 21.78 -17.37 0.74
CA ASP A 351 22.29 -16.83 2.00
C ASP A 351 22.49 -15.31 1.96
N ASN A 352 22.49 -14.73 0.76
CA ASN A 352 22.71 -13.30 0.51
C ASN A 352 21.47 -12.60 -0.04
N THR A 353 20.27 -13.05 0.32
CA THR A 353 19.01 -12.42 -0.06
C THR A 353 18.17 -12.17 1.18
N THR A 354 17.72 -10.94 1.36
CA THR A 354 16.76 -10.56 2.40
C THR A 354 15.37 -10.55 1.82
N PHE A 355 14.40 -11.15 2.54
CA PHE A 355 12.99 -11.06 2.23
C PHE A 355 12.30 -10.07 3.15
N VAL A 356 11.42 -9.25 2.60
CA VAL A 356 10.56 -8.31 3.32
C VAL A 356 9.12 -8.56 2.88
N LEU A 357 8.31 -9.05 3.79
CA LEU A 357 6.87 -9.31 3.57
C LEU A 357 6.08 -8.18 4.23
N LEU A 358 5.24 -7.52 3.47
CA LEU A 358 4.46 -6.36 3.91
C LEU A 358 3.01 -6.53 3.50
N GLY A 359 2.07 -6.52 4.44
CA GLY A 359 0.69 -6.23 4.11
C GLY A 359 0.63 -4.80 3.56
N ASP A 360 0.05 -4.63 2.37
CA ASP A 360 0.07 -3.31 1.75
C ASP A 360 -0.86 -2.32 2.48
N HIS A 361 -2.08 -2.73 2.81
CA HIS A 361 -3.02 -1.95 3.61
C HIS A 361 -4.05 -2.87 4.30
N LEU A 362 -4.96 -2.29 5.08
CA LEU A 362 -6.08 -3.01 5.68
C LEU A 362 -7.16 -3.25 4.63
N THR A 363 -7.85 -4.40 4.70
CA THR A 363 -8.96 -4.63 3.75
C THR A 363 -9.99 -3.52 3.83
N MET A 364 -10.46 -3.09 2.67
CA MET A 364 -11.53 -2.09 2.51
C MET A 364 -12.93 -2.71 2.59
N ASP A 365 -13.02 -4.03 2.80
CA ASP A 365 -14.28 -4.73 2.97
C ASP A 365 -14.80 -4.53 4.40
N SER A 366 -15.71 -3.55 4.57
CA SER A 366 -16.31 -3.23 5.87
C SER A 366 -17.17 -4.37 6.42
N ASP A 367 -17.69 -5.22 5.53
CA ASP A 367 -18.61 -6.28 5.93
C ASP A 367 -17.87 -7.51 6.49
N TYR A 368 -16.59 -7.63 6.20
CA TYR A 368 -15.76 -8.75 6.65
C TYR A 368 -15.43 -8.73 8.15
N TYR A 369 -15.47 -7.55 8.78
CA TYR A 369 -15.12 -7.36 10.20
C TYR A 369 -16.25 -6.76 11.04
N THR A 370 -17.51 -7.11 10.74
CA THR A 370 -18.69 -6.60 11.50
C THR A 370 -18.68 -6.98 12.98
N ASP A 371 -18.03 -8.08 13.33
CA ASP A 371 -17.96 -8.63 14.69
C ASP A 371 -16.67 -8.29 15.44
N LEU A 372 -15.83 -7.40 14.87
CA LEU A 372 -14.58 -7.00 15.49
C LEU A 372 -14.83 -6.09 16.70
N ASP A 373 -14.07 -6.31 17.80
CA ASP A 373 -14.11 -5.42 18.97
C ASP A 373 -13.67 -3.99 18.56
N ASP A 374 -14.45 -2.98 18.94
CA ASP A 374 -14.18 -1.57 18.62
C ASP A 374 -12.81 -1.08 19.14
N ASN A 375 -12.27 -1.72 20.18
CA ASN A 375 -10.94 -1.40 20.73
C ASN A 375 -9.80 -2.13 20.05
N TYR A 376 -10.07 -3.07 19.13
CA TYR A 376 -9.03 -3.79 18.41
C TYR A 376 -8.37 -2.89 17.36
N SER A 377 -7.06 -2.69 17.48
CA SER A 377 -6.30 -1.88 16.53
C SER A 377 -5.80 -2.75 15.38
N ARG A 378 -6.44 -2.64 14.22
CA ARG A 378 -6.02 -3.34 12.99
C ARG A 378 -4.68 -2.81 12.49
N ARG A 379 -3.79 -3.73 12.04
CA ARG A 379 -2.43 -3.40 11.59
C ARG A 379 -2.04 -4.26 10.40
N ALA A 380 -1.28 -3.69 9.47
CA ALA A 380 -0.75 -4.40 8.32
C ALA A 380 0.33 -5.39 8.75
N TYR A 381 0.35 -6.59 8.14
CA TYR A 381 1.35 -7.62 8.43
C TYR A 381 2.74 -7.19 7.98
N VAL A 382 3.78 -7.48 8.78
CA VAL A 382 5.18 -7.19 8.45
C VAL A 382 6.07 -8.32 8.95
N CYS A 383 7.00 -8.78 8.09
CA CYS A 383 8.02 -9.76 8.48
C CYS A 383 9.28 -9.61 7.64
N TYR A 384 10.45 -9.59 8.29
CA TYR A 384 11.78 -9.56 7.66
C TYR A 384 12.47 -10.91 7.86
N LEU A 385 12.86 -11.57 6.76
CA LEU A 385 13.56 -12.87 6.80
C LEU A 385 14.98 -12.72 6.28
N ASN A 386 15.91 -13.42 6.91
CA ASN A 386 17.31 -13.46 6.54
C ASN A 386 17.96 -12.06 6.47
N SER A 387 17.68 -11.19 7.45
CA SER A 387 18.29 -9.88 7.57
C SER A 387 19.79 -9.97 7.86
N ALA A 388 20.56 -8.96 7.39
CA ALA A 388 22.00 -8.86 7.71
C ALA A 388 22.29 -8.42 9.15
N VAL A 389 21.28 -7.91 9.82
CA VAL A 389 21.36 -7.36 11.19
C VAL A 389 20.28 -7.95 12.07
N GLU A 390 20.54 -7.95 13.39
CA GLU A 390 19.55 -8.29 14.42
C GLU A 390 19.08 -7.03 15.13
N VAL A 391 17.87 -7.09 15.72
CA VAL A 391 17.36 -6.00 16.57
C VAL A 391 18.25 -5.82 17.80
N LYS A 392 18.50 -4.57 18.18
CA LYS A 392 19.33 -4.23 19.36
C LYS A 392 18.62 -4.55 20.66
N GLU A 393 17.33 -4.30 20.75
CA GLU A 393 16.48 -4.57 21.91
C GLU A 393 15.41 -5.61 21.58
N LYS A 394 15.78 -6.89 21.65
CA LYS A 394 14.93 -8.03 21.22
C LYS A 394 13.59 -8.13 21.98
N HIS A 395 13.51 -7.61 23.20
CA HIS A 395 12.30 -7.66 24.03
C HIS A 395 11.39 -6.44 23.85
N ARG A 396 11.86 -5.43 23.10
CA ARG A 396 11.10 -4.19 22.88
C ARG A 396 10.08 -4.38 21.77
N ARG A 397 8.80 -4.27 22.10
CA ARG A 397 7.73 -4.11 21.12
C ARG A 397 7.81 -2.72 20.50
N ARG A 398 7.76 -2.68 19.16
CA ARG A 398 7.80 -1.42 18.40
C ARG A 398 6.40 -1.03 17.94
N GLU A 399 6.16 0.29 17.96
CA GLU A 399 5.02 0.90 17.28
C GLU A 399 5.58 1.64 16.05
N TYR A 400 5.13 1.26 14.85
CA TYR A 400 5.73 1.71 13.61
C TYR A 400 4.72 1.78 12.45
N THR A 401 5.14 2.40 11.35
CA THR A 401 4.32 2.69 10.18
C THR A 401 5.05 2.28 8.89
N ALA A 402 4.39 2.40 7.74
CA ALA A 402 4.99 2.19 6.43
C ALA A 402 6.20 3.10 6.16
N PHE A 403 6.30 4.27 6.82
CA PHE A 403 7.43 5.18 6.62
C PHE A 403 8.74 4.62 7.16
N ASP A 404 8.67 3.78 8.20
CA ASP A 404 9.83 3.16 8.84
C ASP A 404 10.46 2.05 7.99
N THR A 405 9.77 1.61 6.93
CA THR A 405 10.24 0.54 6.03
C THR A 405 11.50 0.94 5.26
N LEU A 406 11.58 2.15 4.73
CA LEU A 406 12.74 2.58 3.93
C LEU A 406 14.09 2.43 4.67
N PRO A 407 14.31 3.04 5.86
CA PRO A 407 15.56 2.84 6.60
C PRO A 407 15.73 1.41 7.12
N THR A 408 14.64 0.72 7.46
CA THR A 408 14.68 -0.65 7.99
C THR A 408 15.09 -1.65 6.91
N VAL A 409 14.57 -1.53 5.68
CA VAL A 409 14.99 -2.35 4.53
C VAL A 409 16.48 -2.13 4.25
N LEU A 410 16.96 -0.90 4.21
CA LEU A 410 18.39 -0.63 4.02
C LEU A 410 19.24 -1.29 5.12
N ALA A 411 18.83 -1.15 6.38
CA ALA A 411 19.52 -1.81 7.50
C ALA A 411 19.49 -3.33 7.36
N SER A 412 18.38 -3.94 6.95
CA SER A 412 18.25 -5.39 6.73
C SER A 412 19.18 -5.92 5.63
N LEU A 413 19.57 -5.05 4.70
CA LEU A 413 20.57 -5.32 3.66
C LEU A 413 22.02 -5.12 4.16
N GLY A 414 22.22 -4.71 5.41
CA GLY A 414 23.52 -4.41 6.00
C GLY A 414 24.03 -3.00 5.69
N VAL A 415 23.17 -2.11 5.20
CA VAL A 415 23.50 -0.72 4.97
C VAL A 415 23.48 0.03 6.30
N MET A 416 24.54 0.78 6.60
CA MET A 416 24.56 1.69 7.75
C MET A 416 23.76 2.94 7.39
N VAL A 417 22.70 3.20 8.14
CA VAL A 417 21.88 4.41 8.01
C VAL A 417 22.29 5.38 9.12
N LYS A 418 22.74 6.57 8.74
CA LYS A 418 23.21 7.59 9.69
C LYS A 418 22.07 8.06 10.60
N ASP A 419 22.33 8.05 11.90
CA ASP A 419 21.37 8.40 12.95
C ASP A 419 20.10 7.50 12.95
N ASP A 420 20.13 6.36 12.26
CA ASP A 420 19.02 5.40 12.13
C ASP A 420 17.71 6.02 11.58
N VAL A 421 17.77 7.10 10.79
CA VAL A 421 16.60 7.76 10.20
C VAL A 421 16.80 8.10 8.73
N LEU A 422 15.74 7.92 7.94
CA LEU A 422 15.68 8.28 6.52
C LEU A 422 14.22 8.47 6.10
N GLY A 423 13.91 9.48 5.28
CA GLY A 423 12.52 9.84 5.08
C GLY A 423 11.90 10.38 6.38
N LEU A 424 10.67 10.02 6.66
CA LEU A 424 10.02 10.18 7.97
C LEU A 424 10.29 8.99 8.89
N GLY A 425 10.92 7.92 8.38
CA GLY A 425 11.06 6.65 9.07
C GLY A 425 12.29 6.50 9.93
N THR A 426 12.20 5.58 10.87
CA THR A 426 13.26 5.11 11.76
C THR A 426 13.61 3.67 11.44
N ASN A 427 14.90 3.32 11.47
CA ASN A 427 15.38 1.94 11.38
C ASN A 427 14.90 1.13 12.59
N LEU A 428 14.01 0.18 12.40
CA LEU A 428 13.40 -0.61 13.47
C LEU A 428 14.37 -1.58 14.16
N PHE A 429 15.49 -1.92 13.51
CA PHE A 429 16.55 -2.70 14.15
C PHE A 429 17.34 -1.88 15.19
N SER A 430 17.15 -0.55 15.23
CA SER A 430 17.79 0.34 16.20
C SER A 430 16.95 0.54 17.46
N ASN A 431 17.52 1.23 18.46
CA ASN A 431 16.82 1.61 19.69
C ASN A 431 16.11 2.97 19.57
N ARG A 432 16.20 3.63 18.42
CA ARG A 432 15.61 4.96 18.22
C ARG A 432 14.09 4.87 18.11
N ASP A 433 13.39 5.79 18.78
CA ASP A 433 11.94 5.87 18.68
C ASP A 433 11.50 6.27 17.28
N THR A 434 10.40 5.66 16.81
CA THR A 434 9.70 6.05 15.59
C THR A 434 8.92 7.34 15.82
N LEU A 435 8.40 7.94 14.75
CA LEU A 435 7.47 9.07 14.89
C LEU A 435 6.19 8.64 15.59
N LEU A 436 5.71 7.43 15.33
CA LEU A 436 4.51 6.89 15.95
C LEU A 436 4.69 6.71 17.47
N GLU A 437 5.83 6.18 17.90
CA GLU A 437 6.18 6.02 19.32
C GLU A 437 6.31 7.36 20.05
N ARG A 438 6.78 8.40 19.34
CA ARG A 438 6.99 9.73 19.90
C ARG A 438 5.71 10.58 19.97
N ASP A 439 4.96 10.61 18.89
CA ASP A 439 3.93 11.62 18.65
C ASP A 439 2.50 11.03 18.64
N GLY A 440 2.37 9.72 18.39
CA GLY A 440 1.09 9.04 18.29
C GLY A 440 0.37 9.27 16.95
N LYS A 441 -0.56 8.36 16.64
CA LYS A 441 -1.27 8.31 15.35
C LYS A 441 -2.10 9.57 15.05
N GLU A 442 -2.88 10.01 16.03
CA GLU A 442 -3.84 11.12 15.84
C GLU A 442 -3.11 12.42 15.43
N LEU A 443 -2.04 12.78 16.16
CA LEU A 443 -1.27 13.97 15.82
C LEU A 443 -0.67 13.88 14.42
N ILE A 444 -0.08 12.75 14.06
CA ILE A 444 0.58 12.58 12.76
C ILE A 444 -0.44 12.66 11.62
N ASP A 445 -1.58 11.98 11.75
CA ASP A 445 -2.63 12.00 10.72
C ASP A 445 -3.21 13.41 10.54
N ASP A 446 -3.45 14.15 11.63
CA ASP A 446 -3.91 15.54 11.58
C ASP A 446 -2.89 16.46 10.88
N GLU A 447 -1.60 16.31 11.20
CA GLU A 447 -0.54 17.10 10.56
C GLU A 447 -0.40 16.77 9.06
N PHE A 448 -0.66 15.53 8.65
CA PHE A 448 -0.65 15.14 7.23
C PHE A 448 -1.86 15.65 6.45
N LEU A 449 -2.97 15.95 7.10
CA LEU A 449 -4.13 16.56 6.46
C LEU A 449 -3.91 18.05 6.15
N LYS A 450 -2.99 18.73 6.83
CA LYS A 450 -2.66 20.13 6.62
C LYS A 450 -1.79 20.34 5.38
N ASP A 451 -1.73 21.58 4.88
CA ASP A 451 -0.89 21.94 3.75
C ASP A 451 0.60 21.99 4.14
N SER A 452 1.44 21.17 3.48
CA SER A 452 2.90 21.20 3.62
C SER A 452 3.55 21.80 2.37
N LYS A 453 4.38 22.80 2.57
CA LYS A 453 5.16 23.41 1.47
C LYS A 453 6.21 22.44 0.94
N MET A 454 6.75 21.60 1.82
CA MET A 454 7.70 20.59 1.43
C MET A 454 7.09 19.57 0.52
N MET A 455 5.91 19.01 0.87
CA MET A 455 5.20 18.09 -0.01
C MET A 455 4.90 18.70 -1.38
N LEU A 456 4.52 19.98 -1.41
CA LEU A 456 4.32 20.70 -2.66
C LEU A 456 5.62 20.82 -3.48
N SER A 457 6.74 21.15 -2.83
CA SER A 457 8.06 21.21 -3.48
C SER A 457 8.50 19.86 -4.05
N LEU A 458 8.36 18.78 -3.28
CA LEU A 458 8.68 17.42 -3.70
C LEU A 458 7.81 16.98 -4.87
N TYR A 459 6.52 17.31 -4.82
CA TYR A 459 5.58 17.04 -5.91
C TYR A 459 5.95 17.79 -7.21
N GLN A 460 6.43 19.03 -7.11
CA GLN A 460 6.82 19.87 -8.24
C GLN A 460 8.24 19.57 -8.76
N GLY A 461 9.01 18.72 -8.09
CA GLY A 461 10.39 18.42 -8.46
C GLY A 461 11.38 19.55 -8.16
N LYS A 462 11.06 20.41 -7.21
CA LYS A 462 12.00 21.43 -6.73
C LYS A 462 13.02 20.79 -5.80
N SER A 463 14.25 21.31 -5.81
CA SER A 463 15.29 20.83 -4.93
C SER A 463 14.85 20.95 -3.46
N TYR A 464 15.04 19.87 -2.68
CA TYR A 464 14.84 19.87 -1.23
C TYR A 464 15.60 21.04 -0.55
N LYS A 465 16.82 21.34 -1.01
CA LYS A 465 17.64 22.45 -0.48
C LYS A 465 17.00 23.83 -0.71
N ASP A 466 16.29 24.01 -1.82
CA ASP A 466 15.53 25.23 -2.09
C ASP A 466 14.32 25.36 -1.16
N SER A 467 13.72 24.24 -0.78
CA SER A 467 12.59 24.20 0.17
C SER A 467 13.01 24.60 1.59
N LEU A 468 14.21 24.20 2.01
CA LEU A 468 14.76 24.53 3.35
C LEU A 468 15.36 25.93 3.44
N SER A 469 15.78 26.56 2.33
CA SER A 469 16.42 27.87 2.34
C SER A 469 15.54 28.97 2.95
N HIS A 470 14.25 28.73 3.12
CA HIS A 470 13.27 29.62 3.70
C HIS A 470 12.95 29.32 5.18
N TYR A 471 13.57 28.28 5.76
CA TYR A 471 13.39 27.89 7.15
C TYR A 471 14.71 27.95 7.91
N SER A 472 14.80 28.84 8.89
CA SER A 472 15.77 28.71 9.98
C SER A 472 15.27 27.58 10.88
N LEU A 473 15.66 26.31 10.58
CA LEU A 473 15.34 25.19 11.44
C LEU A 473 15.82 25.47 12.87
N PRO A 474 14.99 25.30 13.90
CA PRO A 474 15.48 25.27 15.26
C PRO A 474 16.52 24.16 15.38
N LYS A 475 17.70 24.45 15.92
CA LYS A 475 18.71 23.43 16.18
C LYS A 475 18.07 22.37 17.08
N ARG A 476 17.91 21.13 16.57
CA ARG A 476 17.53 19.99 17.42
C ARG A 476 18.52 19.92 18.57
N GLU A 477 18.06 20.17 19.79
CA GLU A 477 18.83 19.86 20.99
C GLU A 477 19.06 18.36 21.02
N GLN A 478 20.33 17.96 20.94
CA GLN A 478 20.71 16.56 21.21
C GLN A 478 20.36 16.30 22.68
N PRO A 479 19.67 15.21 23.03
CA PRO A 479 19.53 14.83 24.42
C PRO A 479 20.94 14.66 25.00
N SER A 480 21.22 15.41 26.05
CA SER A 480 22.47 15.31 26.80
C SER A 480 22.59 13.90 27.36
N LEU A 481 23.58 13.15 26.87
CA LEU A 481 24.04 11.94 27.51
C LEU A 481 24.51 12.30 28.93
N SER A 482 23.69 12.00 29.92
CA SER A 482 24.08 11.96 31.33
C SER A 482 24.03 10.50 31.80
#